data_1b26b1bec7b6590afe8529b6b1c4b418
#
_entry.id   1b26b1bec7b6590afe8529b6b1c4b418
#
_cell.length_a   1.000
_cell.length_b   1.000
_cell.length_c   1.000
_cell.angle_alpha   90.00
_cell.angle_beta   90.00
_cell.angle_gamma   90.00
#
_symmetry.space_group_name_H-M   'P 1'
#
loop_
_entity.id
_entity.type
_entity.pdbx_description
1 polymer ?
#
loop_
_entity_poly.entity_id
_entity_poly.type
_entity_poly.pdbx_seq_one_letter_code
_entity_poly.pdbx_strand_id
1 'polypeptide(L)'
;MHVLTVCYGHPADPAAFDSYYTSTHAPLAEKIPGMTGFTYRHCASVDASPPPYFLVAELSFPSQEAMGASLGSPEAAAATADVPNFATGGVTMFIAYD
;
A
#
# COMPACT_ATOMS: atom_id res chain seq x y z
N MET A 1 -7.91 -0.05 -16.38
CA MET A 1 -6.85 0.01 -15.38
C MET A 1 -7.36 -0.65 -14.10
N HIS A 2 -6.50 -1.39 -13.44
CA HIS A 2 -6.77 -1.99 -12.13
C HIS A 2 -5.83 -1.39 -11.09
N VAL A 3 -6.37 -0.99 -9.95
CA VAL A 3 -5.60 -0.35 -8.88
C VAL A 3 -5.79 -1.15 -7.59
N LEU A 4 -4.68 -1.67 -7.04
CA LEU A 4 -4.69 -2.23 -5.69
C LEU A 4 -4.56 -1.07 -4.71
N THR A 5 -5.57 -0.87 -3.87
CA THR A 5 -5.59 0.18 -2.87
C THR A 5 -5.33 -0.44 -1.50
N VAL A 6 -4.29 0.04 -0.83
CA VAL A 6 -3.85 -0.47 0.46
C VAL A 6 -4.01 0.65 1.49
N CYS A 7 -4.91 0.45 2.44
CA CYS A 7 -5.24 1.45 3.45
C CYS A 7 -4.70 0.99 4.80
N TYR A 8 -3.76 1.76 5.35
CA TYR A 8 -3.16 1.46 6.65
C TYR A 8 -3.87 2.22 7.76
N GLY A 9 -4.29 1.50 8.79
CA GLY A 9 -4.88 2.09 9.99
C GLY A 9 -3.85 2.91 10.78
N HIS A 10 -4.33 3.71 11.73
CA HIS A 10 -3.47 4.58 12.52
C HIS A 10 -2.46 3.78 13.34
N PRO A 11 -1.14 3.96 13.08
CA PRO A 11 -0.12 3.19 13.78
C PRO A 11 0.07 3.69 15.22
N ALA A 12 0.64 2.83 16.07
CA ALA A 12 0.97 3.19 17.43
C ALA A 12 2.01 4.32 17.49
N ASP A 13 2.95 4.33 16.53
CA ASP A 13 4.00 5.36 16.42
C ASP A 13 4.06 5.85 14.96
N PRO A 14 3.40 6.98 14.63
CA PRO A 14 3.39 7.48 13.26
C PRO A 14 4.77 7.79 12.69
N ALA A 15 5.66 8.33 13.49
CA ALA A 15 7.02 8.66 13.02
C ALA A 15 7.81 7.39 12.67
N ALA A 16 7.69 6.36 13.49
CA ALA A 16 8.33 5.07 13.22
C ALA A 16 7.75 4.41 11.97
N PHE A 17 6.42 4.48 11.78
CA PHE A 17 5.76 4.00 10.58
C PHE A 17 6.34 4.67 9.34
N ASP A 18 6.38 6.00 9.32
CA ASP A 18 6.85 6.76 8.16
C ASP A 18 8.31 6.44 7.83
N SER A 19 9.16 6.37 8.83
CA SER A 19 10.56 6.05 8.64
C SER A 19 10.75 4.66 8.04
N TYR A 20 10.06 3.66 8.57
CA TYR A 20 10.13 2.30 8.07
C TYR A 20 9.53 2.17 6.67
N TYR A 21 8.38 2.79 6.45
CA TYR A 21 7.68 2.70 5.18
C TYR A 21 8.53 3.25 4.04
N THR A 22 9.10 4.42 4.21
CA THR A 22 9.90 5.06 3.15
C THR A 22 11.25 4.39 2.94
N SER A 23 11.90 3.91 3.99
CA SER A 23 13.24 3.34 3.90
C SER A 23 13.25 1.85 3.55
N THR A 24 12.21 1.10 3.91
CA THR A 24 12.19 -0.35 3.81
C THR A 24 11.05 -0.89 2.96
N HIS A 25 9.80 -0.53 3.29
CA HIS A 25 8.64 -1.13 2.61
C HIS A 25 8.43 -0.61 1.20
N ALA A 26 8.48 0.70 0.99
CA ALA A 26 8.27 1.28 -0.34
C ALA A 26 9.29 0.75 -1.36
N PRO A 27 10.59 0.63 -1.04
CA PRO A 27 11.54 0.00 -1.95
C PRO A 27 11.21 -1.45 -2.30
N LEU A 28 10.64 -2.23 -1.36
CA LEU A 28 10.17 -3.59 -1.67
C LEU A 28 8.98 -3.57 -2.64
N ALA A 29 8.01 -2.70 -2.38
CA ALA A 29 6.82 -2.58 -3.24
C ALA A 29 7.19 -2.12 -4.65
N GLU A 30 8.16 -1.23 -4.78
CA GLU A 30 8.63 -0.74 -6.08
C GLU A 30 9.23 -1.83 -6.97
N LYS A 31 9.67 -2.93 -6.39
CA LYS A 31 10.23 -4.07 -7.13
C LYS A 31 9.16 -4.97 -7.75
N ILE A 32 7.89 -4.80 -7.39
CA ILE A 32 6.80 -5.60 -7.95
C ILE A 32 6.74 -5.35 -9.47
N PRO A 33 6.85 -6.41 -10.30
CA PRO A 33 6.89 -6.22 -11.75
C PRO A 33 5.52 -5.84 -12.31
N GLY A 34 5.52 -5.16 -13.45
CA GLY A 34 4.30 -4.90 -14.22
C GLY A 34 3.45 -3.73 -13.73
N MET A 35 3.85 -3.02 -12.69
CA MET A 35 3.13 -1.82 -12.26
C MET A 35 3.33 -0.68 -13.25
N THR A 36 2.25 0.06 -13.53
CA THR A 36 2.29 1.30 -14.28
C THR A 36 2.42 2.51 -13.36
N GLY A 37 2.18 2.35 -12.07
CA GLY A 37 2.34 3.41 -11.08
C GLY A 37 2.31 2.86 -9.67
N PHE A 38 3.00 3.56 -8.77
CA PHE A 38 2.96 3.30 -7.34
C PHE A 38 3.02 4.64 -6.62
N THR A 39 1.99 4.94 -5.84
CA THR A 39 1.91 6.17 -5.06
C THR A 39 1.45 5.86 -3.65
N TYR A 40 1.85 6.70 -2.69
CA TYR A 40 1.31 6.61 -1.34
C TYR A 40 1.23 8.02 -0.74
N ARG A 41 0.19 8.24 0.07
CA ARG A 41 -0.12 9.54 0.66
C ARG A 41 -0.68 9.38 2.06
N HIS A 42 -0.39 10.31 2.92
CA HIS A 42 -1.05 10.40 4.22
C HIS A 42 -2.50 10.86 4.02
N CYS A 43 -3.36 10.45 4.94
CA CYS A 43 -4.78 10.80 4.91
C CYS A 43 -5.07 11.96 5.85
N ALA A 44 -5.99 12.81 5.42
CA ALA A 44 -6.56 13.87 6.24
C ALA A 44 -8.07 13.82 6.12
N SER A 45 -8.77 14.34 7.12
CA SER A 45 -10.23 14.38 7.10
C SER A 45 -10.72 15.59 6.30
N VAL A 46 -11.89 15.43 5.68
CA VAL A 46 -12.57 16.55 5.01
C VAL A 46 -13.32 17.44 6.00
N ASP A 47 -13.44 17.02 7.25
CA ASP A 47 -14.14 17.72 8.31
C ASP A 47 -13.35 17.62 9.63
N ALA A 48 -14.01 17.88 10.78
CA ALA A 48 -13.35 17.84 12.08
C ALA A 48 -13.14 16.43 12.64
N SER A 49 -13.68 15.40 12.00
CA SER A 49 -13.52 14.02 12.47
C SER A 49 -12.15 13.47 12.06
N PRO A 50 -11.60 12.47 12.79
CA PRO A 50 -10.36 11.82 12.37
C PRO A 50 -10.54 11.08 11.03
N PRO A 51 -9.53 11.05 10.15
CA PRO A 51 -9.62 10.24 8.94
C PRO A 51 -9.64 8.74 9.30
N PRO A 52 -10.32 7.91 8.47
CA PRO A 52 -10.43 6.47 8.77
C PRO A 52 -9.10 5.72 8.66
N TYR A 53 -8.15 6.27 7.91
CA TYR A 53 -6.85 5.65 7.69
C TYR A 53 -5.74 6.67 7.87
N PHE A 54 -4.52 6.16 8.11
CA PHE A 54 -3.32 6.98 8.27
C PHE A 54 -2.63 7.23 6.93
N LEU A 55 -2.47 6.17 6.13
CA LEU A 55 -1.76 6.23 4.85
C LEU A 55 -2.45 5.32 3.84
N VAL A 56 -2.57 5.79 2.61
CA VAL A 56 -3.15 5.01 1.50
C VAL A 56 -2.11 4.89 0.40
N ALA A 57 -1.84 3.64 -0.01
CA ALA A 57 -0.97 3.33 -1.13
C ALA A 57 -1.80 2.79 -2.30
N GLU A 58 -1.40 3.13 -3.52
CA GLU A 58 -2.06 2.69 -4.74
C GLU A 58 -1.03 2.10 -5.68
N LEU A 59 -1.29 0.85 -6.11
CA LEU A 59 -0.46 0.13 -7.08
C LEU A 59 -1.30 -0.06 -8.33
N SER A 60 -0.89 0.56 -9.45
CA SER A 60 -1.66 0.57 -10.69
C SER A 60 -1.11 -0.46 -11.67
N PHE A 61 -2.04 -1.13 -12.37
CA PHE A 61 -1.73 -2.15 -13.37
C PHE A 61 -2.60 -1.92 -14.61
N PRO A 62 -2.11 -2.28 -15.82
CA PRO A 62 -2.88 -2.01 -17.05
C PRO A 62 -4.15 -2.85 -17.17
N SER A 63 -4.20 -4.04 -16.53
CA SER A 63 -5.33 -4.95 -16.65
C SER A 63 -5.42 -5.87 -15.43
N GLN A 64 -6.53 -6.58 -15.31
CA GLN A 64 -6.71 -7.61 -14.29
C GLN A 64 -5.68 -8.73 -14.44
N GLU A 65 -5.40 -9.14 -15.66
CA GLU A 65 -4.42 -10.20 -15.92
C GLU A 65 -3.01 -9.78 -15.50
N ALA A 66 -2.62 -8.57 -15.85
CA ALA A 66 -1.32 -8.02 -15.46
C ALA A 66 -1.19 -7.93 -13.93
N MET A 67 -2.25 -7.49 -13.25
CA MET A 67 -2.27 -7.44 -11.80
C MET A 67 -2.11 -8.84 -11.19
N GLY A 68 -2.86 -9.83 -11.69
CA GLY A 68 -2.79 -11.20 -11.20
C GLY A 68 -1.40 -11.79 -11.32
N ALA A 69 -0.76 -11.60 -12.48
CA ALA A 69 0.62 -12.05 -12.69
C ALA A 69 1.60 -11.37 -11.75
N SER A 70 1.47 -10.05 -11.56
CA SER A 70 2.34 -9.27 -10.69
C SER A 70 2.20 -9.64 -9.22
N LEU A 71 0.97 -9.81 -8.74
CA LEU A 71 0.71 -10.17 -7.35
C LEU A 71 1.09 -11.62 -7.03
N GLY A 72 1.27 -12.47 -8.05
CA GLY A 72 1.81 -13.82 -7.89
C GLY A 72 3.33 -13.89 -7.90
N SER A 73 4.03 -12.76 -8.04
CA SER A 73 5.48 -12.72 -8.12
C SER A 73 6.15 -12.88 -6.74
N PRO A 74 7.43 -13.32 -6.70
CA PRO A 74 8.20 -13.35 -5.45
C PRO A 74 8.36 -11.97 -4.82
N GLU A 75 8.46 -10.92 -5.63
CA GLU A 75 8.57 -9.54 -5.17
C GLU A 75 7.30 -9.10 -4.44
N ALA A 76 6.12 -9.45 -4.97
CA ALA A 76 4.86 -9.17 -4.28
C ALA A 76 4.75 -9.94 -2.97
N ALA A 77 5.19 -11.20 -2.94
CA ALA A 77 5.20 -12.01 -1.73
C ALA A 77 6.09 -11.37 -0.65
N ALA A 78 7.26 -10.86 -1.03
CA ALA A 78 8.18 -10.19 -0.11
C ALA A 78 7.55 -8.92 0.48
N ALA A 79 6.92 -8.10 -0.35
CA ALA A 79 6.25 -6.88 0.10
C ALA A 79 5.09 -7.21 1.05
N THR A 80 4.29 -8.22 0.73
CA THR A 80 3.18 -8.66 1.58
C THR A 80 3.67 -9.18 2.93
N ALA A 81 4.73 -9.97 2.94
CA ALA A 81 5.30 -10.52 4.17
C ALA A 81 5.86 -9.42 5.09
N ASP A 82 6.25 -8.28 4.53
CA ASP A 82 6.80 -7.17 5.30
C ASP A 82 5.73 -6.35 6.04
N VAL A 83 4.47 -6.39 5.60
CA VAL A 83 3.38 -5.57 6.14
C VAL A 83 3.23 -5.69 7.67
N PRO A 84 3.23 -6.89 8.28
CA PRO A 84 3.10 -7.00 9.73
C PRO A 84 4.22 -6.33 10.53
N ASN A 85 5.35 -6.05 9.91
CA ASN A 85 6.50 -5.44 10.60
C ASN A 85 6.25 -3.97 10.96
N PHE A 86 5.32 -3.30 10.28
CA PHE A 86 5.08 -1.87 10.51
C PHE A 86 3.60 -1.50 10.62
N ALA A 87 2.69 -2.32 10.10
CA ALA A 87 1.27 -2.00 10.03
C ALA A 87 0.56 -2.32 11.36
N THR A 88 0.95 -1.63 12.44
CA THR A 88 0.42 -1.88 13.77
C THR A 88 -1.04 -1.49 13.93
N GLY A 89 -1.54 -0.58 13.10
CA GLY A 89 -2.94 -0.16 13.08
C GLY A 89 -3.83 -1.02 12.19
N GLY A 90 -3.27 -2.07 11.56
CA GLY A 90 -3.99 -2.92 10.63
C GLY A 90 -3.94 -2.42 9.20
N VAL A 91 -4.44 -3.24 8.28
CA VAL A 91 -4.44 -2.95 6.86
C VAL A 91 -5.75 -3.42 6.23
N THR A 92 -6.28 -2.61 5.33
CA THR A 92 -7.45 -2.94 4.50
C THR A 92 -7.05 -2.82 3.05
N MET A 93 -7.31 -3.84 2.25
CA MET A 93 -6.97 -3.85 0.83
C MET A 93 -8.20 -4.12 -0.02
N PHE A 94 -8.27 -3.44 -1.16
CA PHE A 94 -9.29 -3.72 -2.17
C PHE A 94 -8.77 -3.32 -3.54
N ILE A 95 -9.48 -3.77 -4.58
CA ILE A 95 -9.16 -3.45 -5.96
C ILE A 95 -10.24 -2.52 -6.50
N ALA A 96 -9.81 -1.39 -7.06
CA ALA A 96 -10.68 -0.48 -7.81
C ALA A 96 -10.32 -0.59 -9.28
N TYR A 97 -11.34 -0.64 -10.14
CA TYR A 97 -11.12 -0.79 -11.58
C TYR A 97 -12.19 -0.06 -12.37
N ASP A 98 -11.87 0.30 -13.60
CA ASP A 98 -12.80 0.91 -14.55
C ASP A 98 -13.35 -0.10 -15.58
#